data_76ec3e5e79829646fd6e6e536ac20188
#
_entry.id   76ec3e5e79829646fd6e6e536ac20188
#
_cell.length_a   1.000
_cell.length_b   1.000
_cell.length_c   1.000
_cell.angle_alpha   90.00
_cell.angle_beta   90.00
_cell.angle_gamma   90.00
#
_symmetry.space_group_name_H-M   'P 1'
#
loop_
_entity.id
_entity.type
_entity.pdbx_description
1 polymer ?
#
loop_
_entity_poly.entity_id
_entity_poly.type
_entity_poly.pdbx_seq_one_letter_code
_entity_poly.pdbx_strand_id
1 'polypeptide(L)'
;MNPETAIGRFIQTFAQKSSEESIPAQVSLLADPFLSADPHGTRCVRLEDFAAALPRRKMLFDRLGCKPAVLVNLEETQLDARYVLARTTWRFDFARANQEEDEHVLADSTYLVDTGNEEFKIVMYMAHQDIMQVLRDQGILQG
;
A
#
# COMPACT_ATOMS: atom_id res chain seq x y z
N MET A 1 6.70 -3.61 -16.82
CA MET A 1 6.28 -2.54 -15.89
C MET A 1 6.59 -1.18 -16.48
N ASN A 2 5.69 -0.22 -16.35
CA ASN A 2 5.92 1.15 -16.79
C ASN A 2 5.42 2.16 -15.74
N PRO A 3 6.25 2.54 -14.76
CA PRO A 3 5.84 3.48 -13.71
C PRO A 3 5.66 4.91 -14.22
N GLU A 4 6.03 5.18 -15.48
CA GLU A 4 5.88 6.52 -16.08
C GLU A 4 4.44 6.81 -16.53
N THR A 5 3.54 5.84 -16.47
CA THR A 5 2.13 6.07 -16.76
C THR A 5 1.48 6.95 -15.69
N ALA A 6 0.34 7.56 -16.02
CA ALA A 6 -0.41 8.36 -15.06
C ALA A 6 -0.80 7.54 -13.83
N ILE A 7 -1.21 6.28 -14.04
CA ILE A 7 -1.54 5.37 -12.93
C ILE A 7 -0.28 5.05 -12.12
N GLY A 8 0.83 4.77 -12.77
CA GLY A 8 2.09 4.48 -12.08
C GLY A 8 2.53 5.64 -11.20
N ARG A 9 2.46 6.86 -11.72
CA ARG A 9 2.80 8.05 -10.94
C ARG A 9 1.86 8.23 -9.75
N PHE A 10 0.55 7.99 -9.94
CA PHE A 10 -0.44 8.08 -8.88
C PHE A 10 -0.17 7.07 -7.76
N ILE A 11 0.07 5.81 -8.12
CA ILE A 11 0.35 4.74 -7.16
C ILE A 11 1.63 5.04 -6.38
N GLN A 12 2.67 5.52 -7.06
CA GLN A 12 3.91 5.88 -6.38
C GLN A 12 3.74 7.09 -5.45
N THR A 13 2.92 8.06 -5.85
CA THR A 13 2.59 9.20 -5.00
C THR A 13 1.86 8.73 -3.73
N PHE A 14 0.91 7.81 -3.88
CA PHE A 14 0.20 7.24 -2.73
C PHE A 14 1.18 6.56 -1.76
N ALA A 15 2.10 5.76 -2.29
CA ALA A 15 3.10 5.07 -1.46
C ALA A 15 4.04 6.07 -0.78
N GLN A 16 4.45 7.11 -1.49
CA GLN A 16 5.31 8.15 -0.92
C GLN A 16 4.61 8.85 0.24
N LYS A 17 3.32 9.18 0.08
CA LYS A 17 2.54 9.81 1.15
C LYS A 17 2.41 8.91 2.37
N SER A 18 2.38 7.59 2.17
CA SER A 18 2.29 6.66 3.29
C SER A 18 3.59 6.60 4.10
N SER A 19 4.74 6.91 3.50
CA SER A 19 6.02 6.94 4.20
C SER A 19 6.34 8.30 4.81
N GLU A 20 5.59 9.35 4.44
CA GLU A 20 5.70 10.68 5.04
C GLU A 20 4.77 10.77 6.25
N GLU A 21 4.97 11.77 7.11
CA GLU A 21 4.10 11.97 8.26
C GLU A 21 2.81 12.73 7.92
N SER A 22 2.45 12.77 6.64
CA SER A 22 1.28 13.50 6.17
C SER A 22 0.10 12.56 5.94
N ILE A 23 -0.53 12.13 7.03
CA ILE A 23 -1.72 11.28 6.97
C ILE A 23 -2.86 11.91 6.15
N PRO A 24 -3.19 13.21 6.33
CA PRO A 24 -4.26 13.82 5.53
C PRO A 24 -3.98 13.78 4.03
N ALA A 25 -2.72 13.93 3.62
CA ALA A 25 -2.37 13.86 2.20
C ALA A 25 -2.56 12.47 1.63
N GLN A 26 -2.24 11.42 2.40
CA GLN A 26 -2.45 10.04 1.96
C GLN A 26 -3.93 9.71 1.83
N VAL A 27 -4.73 10.01 2.86
CA VAL A 27 -6.15 9.65 2.84
C VAL A 27 -6.93 10.42 1.78
N SER A 28 -6.44 11.59 1.36
CA SER A 28 -7.09 12.36 0.31
C SER A 28 -7.10 11.65 -1.04
N LEU A 29 -6.24 10.63 -1.22
CA LEU A 29 -6.17 9.84 -2.44
C LEU A 29 -7.09 8.62 -2.42
N LEU A 30 -7.81 8.41 -1.33
CA LEU A 30 -8.76 7.31 -1.17
C LEU A 30 -10.19 7.85 -1.26
N ALA A 31 -11.09 7.04 -1.82
CA ALA A 31 -12.53 7.35 -1.77
C ALA A 31 -13.06 7.18 -0.34
N ASP A 32 -14.13 7.86 0.00
CA ASP A 32 -14.76 7.74 1.32
C ASP A 32 -16.21 7.28 1.18
N PRO A 33 -16.56 6.06 1.54
CA PRO A 33 -15.67 4.99 2.01
C PRO A 33 -14.96 4.30 0.85
N PHE A 34 -13.96 3.49 1.16
CA PHE A 34 -13.31 2.61 0.18
C PHE A 34 -13.42 1.16 0.64
N LEU A 35 -13.27 0.23 -0.31
CA LEU A 35 -13.32 -1.19 -0.01
C LEU A 35 -11.91 -1.70 0.27
N SER A 36 -11.74 -2.36 1.43
CA SER A 36 -10.48 -3.00 1.81
C SER A 36 -10.67 -4.50 1.83
N ALA A 37 -9.81 -5.22 1.10
CA ALA A 37 -9.84 -6.67 1.00
C ALA A 37 -8.48 -7.25 1.36
N ASP A 38 -8.48 -8.39 2.05
CA ASP A 38 -7.27 -9.12 2.38
C ASP A 38 -7.62 -10.61 2.50
N PRO A 39 -6.65 -11.52 2.79
CA PRO A 39 -6.94 -12.94 2.90
C PRO A 39 -7.99 -13.31 3.94
N HIS A 40 -8.29 -12.42 4.88
CA HIS A 40 -9.30 -12.67 5.94
C HIS A 40 -10.69 -12.19 5.58
N GLY A 41 -10.85 -11.41 4.51
CA GLY A 41 -12.15 -10.96 4.05
C GLY A 41 -12.15 -9.52 3.55
N THR A 42 -13.34 -8.97 3.39
CA THR A 42 -13.54 -7.62 2.87
C THR A 42 -14.35 -6.79 3.84
N ARG A 43 -14.11 -5.49 3.81
CA ARG A 43 -14.89 -4.53 4.59
C ARG A 43 -14.87 -3.17 3.93
N CYS A 44 -15.92 -2.41 4.20
CA CYS A 44 -16.05 -1.03 3.77
C CYS A 44 -15.44 -0.14 4.87
N VAL A 45 -14.48 0.70 4.51
CA VAL A 45 -13.70 1.49 5.48
C VAL A 45 -13.96 2.97 5.26
N ARG A 46 -14.31 3.67 6.34
CA ARG A 46 -14.43 5.12 6.33
C ARG A 46 -13.04 5.76 6.45
N LEU A 47 -12.83 6.89 5.78
CA LEU A 47 -11.53 7.56 5.83
C LEU A 47 -11.14 7.96 7.26
N GLU A 48 -12.10 8.38 8.08
CA GLU A 48 -11.81 8.76 9.46
C GLU A 48 -11.25 7.58 10.27
N ASP A 49 -11.78 6.37 10.04
CA ASP A 49 -11.32 5.17 10.74
C ASP A 49 -9.95 4.75 10.23
N PHE A 50 -9.73 4.84 8.93
CA PHE A 50 -8.44 4.52 8.33
C PHE A 50 -7.36 5.49 8.84
N ALA A 51 -7.65 6.78 8.82
CA ALA A 51 -6.72 7.80 9.30
C ALA A 51 -6.37 7.60 10.77
N ALA A 52 -7.35 7.16 11.59
CA ALA A 52 -7.10 6.90 13.01
C ALA A 52 -6.19 5.69 13.23
N ALA A 53 -6.20 4.70 12.32
CA ALA A 53 -5.38 3.49 12.44
C ALA A 53 -3.95 3.65 11.89
N LEU A 54 -3.72 4.59 10.98
CA LEU A 54 -2.44 4.75 10.30
C LEU A 54 -1.25 5.04 11.24
N PRO A 55 -1.35 5.91 12.25
CA PRO A 55 -0.20 6.18 13.10
C PRO A 55 0.34 4.96 13.82
N ARG A 56 -0.55 4.07 14.28
CA ARG A 56 -0.15 2.84 14.97
C ARG A 56 0.60 1.90 14.02
N ARG A 57 0.08 1.74 12.80
CA ARG A 57 0.72 0.91 11.77
C ARG A 57 2.09 1.47 11.41
N LYS A 58 2.18 2.78 11.20
CA LYS A 58 3.44 3.44 10.87
C LYS A 58 4.48 3.25 11.99
N MET A 59 4.07 3.43 13.24
CA MET A 59 4.95 3.20 14.38
C MET A 59 5.49 1.77 14.41
N LEU A 60 4.64 0.79 14.15
CA LEU A 60 5.06 -0.61 14.13
C LEU A 60 6.12 -0.85 13.06
N PHE A 61 5.87 -0.40 11.83
CA PHE A 61 6.83 -0.60 10.74
C PHE A 61 8.13 0.16 10.99
N ASP A 62 8.08 1.36 11.56
CA ASP A 62 9.27 2.11 11.92
C ASP A 62 10.12 1.36 12.96
N ARG A 63 9.48 0.75 13.96
CA ARG A 63 10.18 -0.06 14.97
C ARG A 63 10.85 -1.28 14.37
N LEU A 64 10.27 -1.84 13.32
CA LEU A 64 10.82 -3.00 12.63
C LEU A 64 11.95 -2.63 11.68
N GLY A 65 12.26 -1.33 11.54
CA GLY A 65 13.31 -0.87 10.66
C GLY A 65 12.91 -0.83 9.19
N CYS A 66 11.61 -0.68 8.92
CA CYS A 66 11.09 -0.68 7.56
C CYS A 66 11.44 0.62 6.84
N LYS A 67 12.06 0.49 5.68
CA LYS A 67 12.34 1.61 4.78
C LYS A 67 11.14 1.86 3.87
N PRO A 68 11.08 3.01 3.17
CA PRO A 68 9.99 3.26 2.22
C PRO A 68 9.86 2.14 1.19
N ALA A 69 8.63 1.74 0.88
CA ALA A 69 8.35 0.65 -0.05
C ALA A 69 8.81 1.00 -1.47
N VAL A 70 9.32 0.00 -2.18
CA VAL A 70 9.77 0.15 -3.56
C VAL A 70 8.81 -0.61 -4.48
N LEU A 71 8.29 0.10 -5.49
CA LEU A 71 7.44 -0.54 -6.50
C LEU A 71 8.32 -1.31 -7.48
N VAL A 72 8.20 -2.63 -7.48
CA VAL A 72 9.04 -3.49 -8.34
C VAL A 72 8.30 -4.02 -9.55
N ASN A 73 6.95 -4.00 -9.55
CA ASN A 73 6.16 -4.38 -10.71
C ASN A 73 4.81 -3.69 -10.68
N LEU A 74 4.30 -3.33 -11.85
CA LEU A 74 3.00 -2.73 -12.02
C LEU A 74 2.37 -3.25 -13.30
N GLU A 75 1.15 -3.79 -13.20
CA GLU A 75 0.35 -4.20 -14.33
C GLU A 75 -0.96 -3.41 -14.29
N GLU A 76 -1.29 -2.73 -15.38
CA GLU A 76 -2.49 -1.92 -15.50
C GLU A 76 -3.50 -2.60 -16.42
N THR A 77 -4.75 -2.64 -16.00
CA THR A 77 -5.85 -3.12 -16.82
C THR A 77 -6.93 -2.05 -16.86
N GLN A 78 -7.13 -1.46 -18.03
CA GLN A 78 -8.21 -0.51 -18.26
C GLN A 78 -9.53 -1.29 -18.29
N LEU A 79 -10.41 -1.06 -17.32
CA LEU A 79 -11.68 -1.78 -17.24
C LEU A 79 -12.74 -1.12 -18.13
N ASP A 80 -12.76 0.20 -18.13
CA ASP A 80 -13.65 1.00 -18.97
C ASP A 80 -13.07 2.43 -19.07
N ALA A 81 -13.85 3.39 -19.49
CA ALA A 81 -13.39 4.77 -19.65
C ALA A 81 -13.02 5.45 -18.32
N ARG A 82 -13.44 4.88 -17.18
CA ARG A 82 -13.28 5.51 -15.87
C ARG A 82 -12.39 4.73 -14.92
N TYR A 83 -12.47 3.41 -14.90
CA TYR A 83 -11.81 2.59 -13.88
C TYR A 83 -10.62 1.84 -14.44
N VAL A 84 -9.54 1.84 -13.67
CA VAL A 84 -8.31 1.12 -13.98
C VAL A 84 -7.97 0.20 -12.81
N LEU A 85 -7.66 -1.06 -13.14
CA LEU A 85 -7.18 -2.02 -12.15
C LEU A 85 -5.65 -1.99 -12.20
N ALA A 86 -5.02 -1.71 -11.07
CA ALA A 86 -3.56 -1.64 -10.96
C ALA A 86 -3.08 -2.74 -10.03
N ARG A 87 -2.41 -3.76 -10.59
CA ARG A 87 -1.81 -4.83 -9.78
C ARG A 87 -0.34 -4.50 -9.58
N THR A 88 0.09 -4.51 -8.32
CA THR A 88 1.43 -4.07 -7.93
C THR A 88 2.16 -5.14 -7.15
N THR A 89 3.48 -5.13 -7.25
CA THR A 89 4.35 -5.87 -6.34
C THR A 89 5.26 -4.85 -5.67
N TRP A 90 5.27 -4.85 -4.35
CA TRP A 90 6.08 -3.96 -3.54
C TRP A 90 7.17 -4.74 -2.84
N ARG A 91 8.34 -4.14 -2.71
CA ARG A 91 9.41 -4.67 -1.88
C ARG A 91 9.53 -3.78 -0.65
N PHE A 92 9.49 -4.41 0.51
CA PHE A 92 9.75 -3.76 1.79
C PHE A 92 11.12 -4.20 2.27
N ASP A 93 11.96 -3.24 2.63
CA ASP A 93 13.31 -3.49 3.10
C ASP A 93 13.36 -3.18 4.59
N PHE A 94 13.79 -4.15 5.40
CA PHE A 94 13.85 -4.04 6.85
C PHE A 94 15.31 -4.07 7.30
N ALA A 95 15.77 -2.98 7.90
CA ALA A 95 17.09 -2.93 8.50
C ALA A 95 17.07 -3.75 9.79
N ARG A 96 18.00 -4.70 9.90
CA ARG A 96 18.08 -5.61 11.06
C ARG A 96 19.35 -5.36 11.83
N ALA A 97 19.24 -5.33 13.16
CA ALA A 97 20.40 -5.25 14.04
C ALA A 97 21.33 -6.44 13.79
N ASN A 98 22.63 -6.19 13.75
CA ASN A 98 23.68 -7.21 13.58
C ASN A 98 23.70 -7.85 12.18
N GLN A 99 23.05 -7.24 11.18
CA GLN A 99 23.10 -7.68 9.80
C GLN A 99 23.57 -6.53 8.91
N GLU A 100 24.45 -6.85 7.95
CA GLU A 100 24.95 -5.85 7.01
C GLU A 100 23.92 -5.52 5.93
N GLU A 101 23.10 -6.50 5.55
CA GLU A 101 22.11 -6.34 4.52
C GLU A 101 20.71 -6.30 5.11
N ASP A 102 19.84 -5.53 4.47
CA ASP A 102 18.43 -5.47 4.82
C ASP A 102 17.75 -6.78 4.48
N GLU A 103 16.71 -7.10 5.22
CA GLU A 103 15.85 -8.22 4.89
C GLU A 103 14.72 -7.74 4.00
N HIS A 104 14.47 -8.45 2.90
CA HIS A 104 13.50 -8.06 1.88
C HIS A 104 12.24 -8.88 1.98
N VAL A 105 11.09 -8.21 1.86
CA VAL A 105 9.77 -8.84 1.85
C VAL A 105 9.03 -8.33 0.63
N LEU A 106 8.49 -9.26 -0.18
CA LEU A 106 7.65 -8.89 -1.33
C LEU A 106 6.18 -9.04 -0.94
N ALA A 107 5.37 -8.09 -1.35
CA ALA A 107 3.93 -8.12 -1.13
C ALA A 107 3.19 -7.63 -2.37
N ASP A 108 2.16 -8.37 -2.76
CA ASP A 108 1.32 -8.01 -3.90
C ASP A 108 0.07 -7.31 -3.42
N SER A 109 -0.34 -6.27 -4.13
CA SER A 109 -1.60 -5.59 -3.87
C SER A 109 -2.25 -5.17 -5.18
N THR A 110 -3.57 -5.06 -5.15
CA THR A 110 -4.36 -4.60 -6.30
C THR A 110 -5.17 -3.39 -5.86
N TYR A 111 -5.15 -2.37 -6.70
CA TYR A 111 -5.91 -1.14 -6.49
C TYR A 111 -6.93 -0.99 -7.61
N LEU A 112 -8.15 -0.62 -7.26
CA LEU A 112 -9.11 -0.15 -8.25
C LEU A 112 -9.12 1.37 -8.17
N VAL A 113 -8.73 2.02 -9.28
CA VAL A 113 -8.56 3.47 -9.33
C VAL A 113 -9.69 4.08 -10.16
N ASP A 114 -10.37 5.06 -9.57
CA ASP A 114 -11.38 5.87 -10.24
C ASP A 114 -10.68 7.08 -10.85
N THR A 115 -10.64 7.16 -12.17
CA THR A 115 -9.99 8.25 -12.90
C THR A 115 -10.99 9.27 -13.42
N GLY A 116 -12.28 9.15 -13.07
CA GLY A 116 -13.35 10.03 -13.56
C GLY A 116 -13.45 11.37 -12.85
N ASN A 117 -12.62 11.63 -11.86
CA ASN A 117 -12.56 12.90 -11.11
C ASN A 117 -11.31 13.67 -11.52
N GLU A 118 -11.25 14.95 -11.16
CA GLU A 118 -10.05 15.77 -11.41
C GLU A 118 -8.82 15.12 -10.80
N GLU A 119 -8.97 14.55 -9.60
CA GLU A 119 -7.94 13.77 -8.96
C GLU A 119 -8.35 12.30 -8.98
N PHE A 120 -7.39 11.42 -9.25
CA PHE A 120 -7.64 9.98 -9.15
C PHE A 120 -7.93 9.61 -7.70
N LYS A 121 -8.80 8.60 -7.51
CA LYS A 121 -9.13 8.08 -6.17
C LYS A 121 -9.02 6.57 -6.18
N ILE A 122 -8.48 6.01 -5.12
CA ILE A 122 -8.50 4.57 -4.90
C ILE A 122 -9.85 4.22 -4.26
N VAL A 123 -10.65 3.39 -4.94
CA VAL A 123 -11.96 2.97 -4.43
C VAL A 123 -11.92 1.57 -3.82
N MET A 124 -10.90 0.78 -4.14
CA MET A 124 -10.67 -0.53 -3.56
C MET A 124 -9.17 -0.77 -3.41
N TYR A 125 -8.78 -1.33 -2.27
CA TYR A 125 -7.43 -1.81 -2.02
C TYR A 125 -7.50 -3.27 -1.61
N MET A 126 -6.74 -4.13 -2.28
CA MET A 126 -6.69 -5.55 -1.97
C MET A 126 -5.26 -5.97 -1.68
N ALA A 127 -5.01 -6.45 -0.46
CA ALA A 127 -3.74 -7.05 -0.08
C ALA A 127 -3.82 -8.56 -0.33
N HIS A 128 -2.93 -9.11 -1.14
CA HIS A 128 -2.97 -10.53 -1.52
C HIS A 128 -2.34 -11.44 -0.48
N GLN A 129 -1.53 -10.88 0.43
CA GLN A 129 -0.94 -11.63 1.54
C GLN A 129 -1.31 -10.95 2.86
N ASP A 130 -1.32 -11.75 3.93
CA ASP A 130 -1.36 -11.21 5.28
C ASP A 130 0.07 -10.80 5.64
N ILE A 131 0.39 -9.52 5.50
CA ILE A 131 1.77 -9.02 5.69
C ILE A 131 2.27 -9.32 7.11
N MET A 132 1.40 -9.25 8.12
CA MET A 132 1.81 -9.54 9.49
C MET A 132 2.25 -10.99 9.64
N GLN A 133 1.54 -11.91 8.98
CA GLN A 133 1.93 -13.32 9.01
C GLN A 133 3.25 -13.55 8.28
N VAL A 134 3.46 -12.89 7.13
CA VAL A 134 4.72 -12.98 6.39
C VAL A 134 5.87 -12.50 7.28
N LEU A 135 5.69 -11.39 7.99
CA LEU A 135 6.72 -10.85 8.88
C LEU A 135 7.04 -11.81 10.04
N ARG A 136 6.02 -12.47 10.59
CA ARG A 136 6.22 -13.48 11.62
C ARG A 136 6.97 -14.69 11.09
N ASP A 137 6.59 -15.18 9.93
CA ASP A 137 7.20 -16.35 9.30
C ASP A 137 8.67 -16.12 8.98
N GLN A 138 9.05 -14.88 8.67
CA GLN A 138 10.44 -14.52 8.40
C GLN A 138 11.20 -14.06 9.64
N GLY A 139 10.57 -14.07 10.82
CA GLY A 139 11.22 -13.68 12.05
C GLY A 139 11.44 -12.18 12.23
N ILE A 140 10.82 -11.35 11.38
CA ILE A 140 10.92 -9.90 11.49
C ILE A 140 10.01 -9.38 12.60
N LEU A 141 8.81 -9.93 12.68
CA LEU A 141 7.83 -9.61 13.72
C LEU A 141 7.75 -10.78 14.70
N GLN A 142 7.89 -10.48 15.98
CA GLN A 142 7.82 -11.46 17.05
C GLN A 142 6.44 -11.41 17.70
N GLY A 143 5.96 -12.56 18.09
CA GLY A 143 4.67 -12.72 18.77
C GLY A 143 3.59 -13.25 17.89
#